data_35b046620be5b89ad808317c01d25f6f
#
_entry.id   35b046620be5b89ad808317c01d25f6f
#
_cell.length_a   1.000
_cell.length_b   1.000
_cell.length_c   1.000
_cell.angle_alpha   90.00
_cell.angle_beta   90.00
_cell.angle_gamma   90.00
#
_symmetry.space_group_name_H-M   'P 1'
#
loop_
_entity.id
_entity.type
_entity.pdbx_description
1 polymer ?
#
loop_
_entity_poly.entity_id
_entity_poly.type
_entity_poly.pdbx_seq_one_letter_code
_entity_poly.pdbx_strand_id
1 'polypeptide(L)'
;KDRRKKILEQAKGYYGRRSTNTRIAKDAVAKAGQYAYRGRKEKKRDFRKLWIARINAAVQAEGLNYSQFMHGLKLANITLNRKALSNMAVEDKAAFSALVKTVKEVLA
;
A
#
# COMPACT_ATOMS: atom_id res chain seq x y z
N LYS A 1 16.43 -20.50 30.60
CA LYS A 1 17.78 -20.34 30.04
C LYS A 1 17.77 -20.19 28.56
N ASP A 2 17.09 -21.08 27.82
CA ASP A 2 16.99 -20.98 26.37
C ASP A 2 16.16 -19.78 25.94
N ARG A 3 15.11 -19.42 26.67
CA ARG A 3 14.32 -18.22 26.42
C ARG A 3 15.15 -16.95 26.54
N ARG A 4 15.98 -16.87 27.60
CA ARG A 4 16.87 -15.72 27.82
C ARG A 4 17.86 -15.58 26.66
N LYS A 5 18.48 -16.68 26.26
CA LYS A 5 19.46 -16.72 25.20
C LYS A 5 18.86 -16.29 23.86
N LYS A 6 17.65 -16.79 23.57
CA LYS A 6 16.91 -16.46 22.35
C LYS A 6 16.58 -14.96 22.27
N ILE A 7 16.11 -14.37 23.37
CA ILE A 7 15.80 -12.94 23.45
C ILE A 7 17.06 -12.09 23.27
N LEU A 8 18.16 -12.47 23.90
CA LEU A 8 19.42 -11.75 23.77
C LEU A 8 20.00 -11.82 22.36
N GLU A 9 19.82 -12.93 21.66
CA GLU A 9 20.21 -13.05 20.26
C GLU A 9 19.41 -12.09 19.38
N GLN A 10 18.11 -11.98 19.60
CA GLN A 10 17.26 -11.05 18.86
C GLN A 10 17.59 -9.58 19.13
N ALA A 11 18.06 -9.28 20.35
CA ALA A 11 18.45 -7.93 20.76
C ALA A 11 19.91 -7.59 20.40
N LYS A 12 20.62 -8.50 19.78
CA LYS A 12 22.02 -8.32 19.40
C LYS A 12 22.19 -7.10 18.50
N GLY A 13 23.10 -6.21 18.87
CA GLY A 13 23.30 -4.95 18.17
C GLY A 13 22.50 -3.77 18.75
N TYR A 14 21.62 -4.00 19.70
CA TYR A 14 20.89 -2.92 20.37
C TYR A 14 21.82 -2.17 21.33
N TYR A 15 21.57 -0.87 21.43
CA TYR A 15 22.42 0.03 22.21
C TYR A 15 22.31 -0.20 23.71
N GLY A 16 23.45 -0.20 24.39
CA GLY A 16 23.56 -0.28 25.86
C GLY A 16 23.06 -1.60 26.42
N ARG A 17 22.37 -1.53 27.55
CA ARG A 17 21.84 -2.69 28.25
C ARG A 17 20.73 -3.43 27.51
N ARG A 18 20.20 -2.83 26.44
CA ARG A 18 19.15 -3.46 25.63
C ARG A 18 19.61 -4.78 25.02
N SER A 19 20.92 -4.92 24.77
CA SER A 19 21.47 -6.16 24.20
C SER A 19 21.90 -7.17 25.27
N THR A 20 22.12 -6.76 26.54
CA THR A 20 22.68 -7.61 27.58
C THR A 20 21.73 -7.90 28.73
N ASN A 21 20.86 -6.98 29.11
CA ASN A 21 19.89 -7.17 30.17
C ASN A 21 18.62 -7.80 29.63
N THR A 22 18.29 -9.01 30.10
CA THR A 22 17.15 -9.79 29.60
C THR A 22 15.81 -9.02 29.64
N ARG A 23 15.55 -8.30 30.75
CA ARG A 23 14.31 -7.55 30.92
C ARG A 23 14.21 -6.41 29.90
N ILE A 24 15.26 -5.63 29.78
CA ILE A 24 15.31 -4.50 28.83
C ILE A 24 15.33 -5.01 27.39
N ALA A 25 16.06 -6.08 27.11
CA ALA A 25 16.12 -6.69 25.78
C ALA A 25 14.75 -7.19 25.34
N LYS A 26 13.98 -7.81 26.24
CA LYS A 26 12.63 -8.28 25.95
C LYS A 26 11.71 -7.14 25.52
N ASP A 27 11.73 -6.02 26.25
CA ASP A 27 10.92 -4.85 25.93
C ASP A 27 11.35 -4.21 24.62
N ALA A 28 12.66 -4.12 24.38
CA ALA A 28 13.19 -3.54 23.15
C ALA A 28 12.80 -4.38 21.91
N VAL A 29 12.89 -5.71 22.00
CA VAL A 29 12.49 -6.61 20.91
C VAL A 29 11.00 -6.51 20.64
N ALA A 30 10.16 -6.44 21.69
CA ALA A 30 8.71 -6.30 21.53
C ALA A 30 8.35 -4.98 20.84
N LYS A 31 8.96 -3.86 21.22
CA LYS A 31 8.74 -2.56 20.59
C LYS A 31 9.21 -2.55 19.12
N ALA A 32 10.37 -3.11 18.85
CA ALA A 32 10.90 -3.21 17.50
C ALA A 32 9.93 -3.99 16.60
N GLY A 33 9.35 -5.08 17.10
CA GLY A 33 8.34 -5.85 16.38
C GLY A 33 7.07 -5.05 16.10
N GLN A 34 6.60 -4.25 17.06
CA GLN A 34 5.42 -3.39 16.88
C GLN A 34 5.67 -2.31 15.85
N TYR A 35 6.84 -1.67 15.86
CA TYR A 35 7.19 -0.64 14.89
C TYR A 35 7.30 -1.22 13.48
N ALA A 36 7.88 -2.40 13.32
CA ALA A 36 7.96 -3.08 12.04
C ALA A 36 6.57 -3.42 11.48
N TYR A 37 5.65 -3.87 12.34
CA TYR A 37 4.26 -4.17 11.97
C TYR A 37 3.52 -2.91 11.49
N ARG A 38 3.65 -1.79 12.21
CA ARG A 38 3.06 -0.51 11.80
C ARG A 38 3.64 -0.03 10.48
N GLY A 39 4.96 -0.09 10.33
CA GLY A 39 5.64 0.35 9.12
C GLY A 39 5.16 -0.39 7.88
N ARG A 40 4.98 -1.71 7.99
CA ARG A 40 4.44 -2.51 6.89
C ARG A 40 3.01 -2.13 6.51
N LYS A 41 2.15 -1.84 7.50
CA LYS A 41 0.78 -1.40 7.25
C LYS A 41 0.74 -0.02 6.61
N GLU A 42 1.56 0.91 7.09
CA GLU A 42 1.67 2.26 6.53
C GLU A 42 2.15 2.22 5.08
N LYS A 43 3.10 1.36 4.76
CA LYS A 43 3.60 1.18 3.40
C LYS A 43 2.48 0.75 2.44
N LYS A 44 1.62 -0.17 2.85
CA LYS A 44 0.46 -0.59 2.04
C LYS A 44 -0.50 0.56 1.79
N ARG A 45 -0.77 1.38 2.81
CA ARG A 45 -1.64 2.56 2.67
C ARG A 45 -1.03 3.59 1.73
N ASP A 46 0.28 3.82 1.82
CA ASP A 46 0.99 4.78 0.98
C ASP A 46 0.96 4.36 -0.48
N PHE A 47 1.17 3.10 -0.79
CA PHE A 47 1.05 2.57 -2.15
C PHE A 47 -0.38 2.74 -2.69
N ARG A 48 -1.38 2.46 -1.87
CA ARG A 48 -2.77 2.62 -2.27
C ARG A 48 -3.11 4.08 -2.57
N LYS A 49 -2.63 5.01 -1.76
CA LYS A 49 -2.79 6.45 -2.00
C LYS A 49 -2.13 6.86 -3.32
N LEU A 50 -0.96 6.33 -3.60
CA LEU A 50 -0.24 6.59 -4.84
C LEU A 50 -1.03 6.10 -6.06
N TRP A 51 -1.59 4.89 -5.99
CA TRP A 51 -2.41 4.33 -7.08
C TRP A 51 -3.64 5.20 -7.33
N ILE A 52 -4.33 5.59 -6.28
CA ILE A 52 -5.52 6.45 -6.37
C ILE A 52 -5.16 7.80 -6.99
N ALA A 53 -4.06 8.41 -6.56
CA ALA A 53 -3.61 9.69 -7.10
C ALA A 53 -3.29 9.60 -8.60
N ARG A 54 -2.61 8.54 -9.04
CA ARG A 54 -2.28 8.31 -10.44
C ARG A 54 -3.53 8.11 -11.30
N ILE A 55 -4.46 7.30 -10.83
CA ILE A 55 -5.73 7.05 -11.52
C ILE A 55 -6.52 8.35 -11.61
N ASN A 56 -6.64 9.09 -10.52
CA ASN A 56 -7.38 10.34 -10.48
C ASN A 56 -6.81 11.37 -11.45
N ALA A 57 -5.50 11.55 -11.48
CA ALA A 57 -4.85 12.45 -12.41
C ALA A 57 -5.14 12.09 -13.88
N ALA A 58 -5.07 10.80 -14.19
CA ALA A 58 -5.33 10.31 -15.55
C ALA A 58 -6.79 10.48 -15.97
N VAL A 59 -7.76 10.19 -15.09
CA VAL A 59 -9.18 10.34 -15.41
C VAL A 59 -9.63 11.79 -15.47
N GLN A 60 -9.02 12.67 -14.66
CA GLN A 60 -9.32 14.11 -14.73
C GLN A 60 -8.90 14.70 -16.07
N ALA A 61 -7.80 14.24 -16.64
CA ALA A 61 -7.39 14.63 -17.98
C ALA A 61 -8.42 14.24 -19.03
N GLU A 62 -9.21 13.20 -18.79
CA GLU A 62 -10.27 12.71 -19.67
C GLU A 62 -11.66 13.28 -19.32
N GLY A 63 -11.75 14.18 -18.33
CA GLY A 63 -12.99 14.84 -17.94
C GLY A 63 -13.84 14.12 -16.89
N LEU A 64 -13.32 13.10 -16.24
CA LEU A 64 -14.00 12.40 -15.16
C LEU A 64 -13.28 12.60 -13.82
N ASN A 65 -13.97 12.36 -12.70
CA ASN A 65 -13.31 12.27 -11.40
C ASN A 65 -13.15 10.79 -11.02
N TYR A 66 -12.37 10.53 -9.96
CA TYR A 66 -12.06 9.18 -9.50
C TYR A 66 -13.34 8.40 -9.13
N SER A 67 -14.26 9.03 -8.41
CA SER A 67 -15.50 8.37 -7.95
C SER A 67 -16.39 7.96 -9.13
N GLN A 68 -16.54 8.82 -10.12
CA GLN A 68 -17.29 8.52 -11.33
C GLN A 68 -16.66 7.36 -12.10
N PHE A 69 -15.34 7.36 -12.24
CA PHE A 69 -14.60 6.32 -12.93
C PHE A 69 -14.79 4.96 -12.26
N MET A 70 -14.62 4.90 -10.93
CA MET A 70 -14.79 3.65 -10.17
C MET A 70 -16.23 3.15 -10.22
N HIS A 71 -17.21 4.05 -10.17
CA HIS A 71 -18.62 3.69 -10.30
C HIS A 71 -18.92 3.12 -11.69
N GLY A 72 -18.41 3.75 -12.72
CA GLY A 72 -18.58 3.27 -14.10
C GLY A 72 -17.94 1.91 -14.34
N LEU A 73 -16.78 1.64 -13.74
CA LEU A 73 -16.15 0.32 -13.82
C LEU A 73 -17.03 -0.76 -13.19
N LYS A 74 -17.68 -0.48 -12.08
CA LYS A 74 -18.62 -1.42 -11.45
C LYS A 74 -19.82 -1.67 -12.33
N LEU A 75 -20.39 -0.63 -12.93
CA LEU A 75 -21.54 -0.76 -13.83
C LEU A 75 -21.18 -1.55 -15.08
N ALA A 76 -19.96 -1.44 -15.56
CA ALA A 76 -19.47 -2.17 -16.73
C ALA A 76 -18.98 -3.58 -16.40
N ASN A 77 -19.05 -4.00 -15.14
CA ASN A 77 -18.54 -5.30 -14.64
C ASN A 77 -17.04 -5.51 -14.90
N ILE A 78 -16.26 -4.44 -14.85
CA ILE A 78 -14.81 -4.51 -15.01
C ILE A 78 -14.18 -4.65 -13.63
N THR A 79 -13.43 -5.73 -13.41
CA THR A 79 -12.87 -6.11 -12.10
C THR A 79 -11.37 -5.89 -11.98
N LEU A 80 -10.85 -4.84 -12.57
CA LEU A 80 -9.44 -4.46 -12.44
C LEU A 80 -9.18 -3.81 -11.08
N ASN A 81 -8.09 -4.18 -10.43
CA ASN A 81 -7.72 -3.58 -9.15
C ASN A 81 -7.00 -2.24 -9.36
N ARG A 82 -6.84 -1.47 -8.28
CA ARG A 82 -6.22 -0.14 -8.35
C ARG A 82 -4.78 -0.18 -8.84
N LYS A 83 -4.03 -1.20 -8.48
CA LYS A 83 -2.64 -1.37 -8.92
C LYS A 83 -2.58 -1.54 -10.45
N ALA A 84 -3.41 -2.40 -11.01
CA ALA A 84 -3.46 -2.64 -12.45
C ALA A 84 -3.87 -1.38 -13.20
N LEU A 85 -4.87 -0.65 -12.70
CA LEU A 85 -5.33 0.61 -13.29
C LEU A 85 -4.24 1.69 -13.26
N SER A 86 -3.54 1.82 -12.14
CA SER A 86 -2.44 2.77 -12.00
C SER A 86 -1.30 2.47 -12.99
N ASN A 87 -0.92 1.20 -13.11
CA ASN A 87 0.12 0.79 -14.06
C ASN A 87 -0.30 1.06 -15.51
N MET A 88 -1.55 0.77 -15.83
CA MET A 88 -2.11 1.03 -17.17
C MET A 88 -2.08 2.54 -17.50
N ALA A 89 -2.44 3.38 -16.54
CA ALA A 89 -2.45 4.84 -16.71
C ALA A 89 -1.06 5.40 -17.01
N VAL A 90 -0.01 4.78 -16.47
CA VAL A 90 1.37 5.23 -16.67
C VAL A 90 2.03 4.56 -17.87
N GLU A 91 1.87 3.25 -18.03
CA GLU A 91 2.60 2.44 -19.01
C GLU A 91 1.86 2.28 -20.34
N ASP A 92 0.55 2.22 -20.29
CA ASP A 92 -0.29 2.01 -21.50
C ASP A 92 -1.45 3.00 -21.51
N LYS A 93 -1.15 4.24 -21.84
CA LYS A 93 -2.13 5.34 -21.87
C LYS A 93 -3.23 5.08 -22.89
N ALA A 94 -2.93 4.45 -24.01
CA ALA A 94 -3.92 4.15 -25.04
C ALA A 94 -4.99 3.19 -24.52
N ALA A 95 -4.58 2.11 -23.84
CA ALA A 95 -5.52 1.17 -23.25
C ALA A 95 -6.33 1.83 -22.13
N PHE A 96 -5.70 2.69 -21.33
CA PHE A 96 -6.39 3.42 -20.26
C PHE A 96 -7.44 4.39 -20.85
N SER A 97 -7.12 5.12 -21.90
CA SER A 97 -8.06 6.01 -22.58
C SER A 97 -9.25 5.24 -23.15
N ALA A 98 -9.02 4.07 -23.72
CA ALA A 98 -10.09 3.20 -24.23
C ALA A 98 -11.01 2.76 -23.08
N LEU A 99 -10.44 2.43 -21.94
CA LEU A 99 -11.18 2.05 -20.73
C LEU A 99 -12.03 3.21 -20.22
N VAL A 100 -11.48 4.42 -20.16
CA VAL A 100 -12.21 5.64 -19.77
C VAL A 100 -13.37 5.90 -20.71
N LYS A 101 -13.16 5.71 -21.99
CA LYS A 101 -14.21 5.87 -23.01
C LYS A 101 -15.38 4.91 -22.77
N THR A 102 -15.07 3.64 -22.47
CA THR A 102 -16.07 2.63 -22.10
C THR A 102 -16.86 3.07 -20.87
N VAL A 103 -16.16 3.58 -19.85
CA VAL A 103 -16.80 4.07 -18.61
C VAL A 103 -17.72 5.25 -18.90
N LYS A 104 -17.31 6.19 -19.74
CA LYS A 104 -18.15 7.33 -20.13
C LYS A 104 -19.43 6.87 -20.81
N GLU A 105 -19.36 5.87 -21.68
CA GLU A 105 -20.53 5.30 -22.36
C GLU A 105 -21.52 4.69 -21.38
N VAL A 106 -21.01 4.00 -20.34
CA VAL A 106 -21.83 3.37 -19.30
C VAL A 106 -22.50 4.43 -18.41
N LEU A 107 -21.79 5.52 -18.10
CA LEU A 107 -22.31 6.60 -17.26
C LEU A 107 -23.30 7.53 -18.00
N ALA A 108 -23.29 7.52 -19.29
CA ALA A 108 -24.17 8.37 -20.11
C ALA A 108 -25.64 7.93 -20.05
#